data_e3112178b93eb2cbe6151c85e3ec08b1
#
_entry.id   e3112178b93eb2cbe6151c85e3ec08b1
#
_cell.length_a   1.000
_cell.length_b   1.000
_cell.length_c   1.000
_cell.angle_alpha   90.00
_cell.angle_beta   90.00
_cell.angle_gamma   90.00
#
_symmetry.space_group_name_H-M   'P 1'
#
loop_
_entity.id
_entity.type
_entity.pdbx_description
1 polymer ?
#
loop_
_entity_poly.entity_id
_entity_poly.type
_entity_poly.pdbx_seq_one_letter_code
_entity_poly.pdbx_strand_id
1 'polypeptide(L)'
;MINLEKGFVYSMKEYTAMKKLFLLMSLGLFISCSSVQNPDYERNLEITKEWFETFGDEDLDNTMSYFADEIEYQSAFYGGPLMNKAETREYYQGWHDAMENINYEPQNFLPGVDPDTGLLNGSVRTYGSWSGTMTSSGKSFEGLWYHYLTFDENGKIINGGDFGDATGLIMSVKPDEE
;
A
#
# COMPACT_ATOMS: atom_id res chain seq x y z
N MET A 1 -8.97 74.68 -19.04
CA MET A 1 -9.77 73.52 -18.62
C MET A 1 -8.96 72.27 -18.96
N ILE A 2 -8.29 71.72 -17.97
CA ILE A 2 -7.33 70.62 -18.11
C ILE A 2 -8.12 69.33 -18.06
N ASN A 3 -7.81 68.46 -18.98
CA ASN A 3 -8.37 67.19 -19.35
C ASN A 3 -8.48 66.17 -18.17
N LEU A 4 -9.38 66.41 -17.25
CA LEU A 4 -9.69 65.48 -16.13
C LEU A 4 -10.33 64.15 -16.60
N GLU A 5 -11.03 64.17 -17.70
CA GLU A 5 -11.69 62.95 -18.26
C GLU A 5 -10.71 61.91 -18.76
N LYS A 6 -9.57 62.31 -19.38
CA LYS A 6 -8.58 61.34 -19.87
C LYS A 6 -7.83 60.62 -18.78
N GLY A 7 -7.60 61.24 -17.65
CA GLY A 7 -6.94 60.64 -16.48
C GLY A 7 -7.81 59.61 -15.81
N PHE A 8 -9.12 59.85 -15.70
CA PHE A 8 -10.07 58.90 -15.10
C PHE A 8 -10.28 57.66 -15.96
N VAL A 9 -10.37 57.80 -17.26
CA VAL A 9 -10.52 56.67 -18.20
C VAL A 9 -9.26 55.79 -18.23
N TYR A 10 -8.07 56.38 -18.09
CA TYR A 10 -6.81 55.61 -18.03
C TYR A 10 -6.73 54.81 -16.73
N SER A 11 -7.08 55.40 -15.60
CA SER A 11 -7.11 54.75 -14.30
C SER A 11 -8.10 53.57 -14.27
N MET A 12 -9.26 53.71 -14.90
CA MET A 12 -10.26 52.64 -14.98
C MET A 12 -9.80 51.48 -15.88
N LYS A 13 -9.07 51.73 -16.95
CA LYS A 13 -8.51 50.69 -17.81
C LYS A 13 -7.42 49.87 -17.13
N GLU A 14 -6.54 50.53 -16.39
CA GLU A 14 -5.50 49.87 -15.58
C GLU A 14 -6.09 49.05 -14.45
N TYR A 15 -7.11 49.58 -13.75
CA TYR A 15 -7.82 48.85 -12.71
C TYR A 15 -8.53 47.60 -13.25
N THR A 16 -9.11 47.68 -14.44
CA THR A 16 -9.77 46.52 -15.11
C THR A 16 -8.74 45.50 -15.58
N ALA A 17 -7.57 45.96 -16.05
CA ALA A 17 -6.47 45.06 -16.44
C ALA A 17 -5.87 44.34 -15.24
N MET A 18 -5.68 45.04 -14.09
CA MET A 18 -5.23 44.44 -12.84
C MET A 18 -6.22 43.37 -12.31
N LYS A 19 -7.53 43.69 -12.35
CA LYS A 19 -8.56 42.69 -11.94
C LYS A 19 -8.53 41.44 -12.81
N LYS A 20 -8.36 41.57 -14.12
CA LYS A 20 -8.24 40.44 -15.06
C LYS A 20 -6.97 39.62 -14.80
N LEU A 21 -5.86 40.31 -14.50
CA LEU A 21 -4.60 39.65 -14.17
C LEU A 21 -4.70 38.89 -12.85
N PHE A 22 -5.35 39.49 -11.84
CA PHE A 22 -5.59 38.86 -10.54
C PHE A 22 -6.53 37.64 -10.65
N LEU A 23 -7.56 37.73 -11.51
CA LEU A 23 -8.49 36.62 -11.77
C LEU A 23 -7.79 35.47 -12.51
N LEU A 24 -6.90 35.77 -13.48
CA LEU A 24 -6.10 34.77 -14.17
C LEU A 24 -5.06 34.12 -13.25
N MET A 25 -4.46 34.89 -12.34
CA MET A 25 -3.52 34.37 -11.35
C MET A 25 -4.20 33.49 -10.29
N SER A 26 -5.43 33.84 -9.88
CA SER A 26 -6.21 33.03 -8.95
C SER A 26 -6.72 31.73 -9.60
N LEU A 27 -7.08 31.74 -10.88
CA LEU A 27 -7.46 30.53 -11.63
C LEU A 27 -6.29 29.55 -11.77
N GLY A 28 -5.06 30.06 -11.92
CA GLY A 28 -3.85 29.23 -12.01
C GLY A 28 -3.50 28.49 -10.70
N LEU A 29 -3.92 29.02 -9.55
CA LEU A 29 -3.66 28.40 -8.24
C LEU A 29 -4.57 27.21 -7.96
N PHE A 30 -5.73 27.09 -8.61
CA PHE A 30 -6.65 25.94 -8.43
C PHE A 30 -6.27 24.71 -9.26
N ILE A 31 -5.38 24.85 -10.25
CA ILE A 31 -4.92 23.73 -11.09
C ILE A 31 -3.76 22.95 -10.44
N SER A 32 -3.17 23.50 -9.36
CA SER A 32 -1.99 22.91 -8.69
C SER A 32 -2.30 21.83 -7.66
N CYS A 33 -3.56 21.51 -7.40
CA CYS A 33 -3.96 20.42 -6.49
C CYS A 33 -4.57 19.23 -7.22
N SER A 34 -4.03 18.81 -8.35
CA SER A 34 -4.18 17.43 -8.76
C SER A 34 -3.27 16.63 -7.83
N SER A 35 -3.85 15.84 -6.93
CA SER A 35 -3.10 14.78 -6.26
C SER A 35 -2.36 14.03 -7.37
N VAL A 36 -1.03 13.94 -7.25
CA VAL A 36 -0.23 13.10 -8.14
C VAL A 36 -0.60 11.66 -7.74
N GLN A 37 -1.74 11.18 -8.23
CA GLN A 37 -2.11 9.78 -8.14
C GLN A 37 -1.25 9.03 -9.14
N ASN A 38 -0.50 8.07 -8.65
CA ASN A 38 0.15 7.11 -9.54
C ASN A 38 -0.95 6.17 -10.05
N PRO A 39 -1.22 6.08 -11.36
CA PRO A 39 -2.32 5.26 -11.90
C PRO A 39 -2.12 3.76 -11.59
N ASP A 40 -0.87 3.33 -11.41
CA ASP A 40 -0.58 1.94 -11.06
C ASP A 40 -0.98 1.61 -9.61
N TYR A 41 -1.05 2.60 -8.71
CA TYR A 41 -1.43 2.36 -7.33
C TYR A 41 -2.85 1.79 -7.21
N GLU A 42 -3.82 2.36 -7.92
CA GLU A 42 -5.22 1.89 -7.87
C GLU A 42 -5.33 0.43 -8.35
N ARG A 43 -4.69 0.09 -9.46
CA ARG A 43 -4.62 -1.29 -9.96
C ARG A 43 -3.97 -2.21 -8.92
N ASN A 44 -2.82 -1.82 -8.40
CA ASN A 44 -2.03 -2.64 -7.50
C ASN A 44 -2.70 -2.78 -6.12
N LEU A 45 -3.50 -1.79 -5.71
CA LEU A 45 -4.33 -1.86 -4.51
C LEU A 45 -5.41 -2.95 -4.63
N GLU A 46 -6.12 -3.03 -5.77
CA GLU A 46 -7.11 -4.08 -5.98
C GLU A 46 -6.44 -5.47 -6.02
N ILE A 47 -5.32 -5.61 -6.73
CA ILE A 47 -4.52 -6.84 -6.72
C ILE A 47 -4.10 -7.24 -5.28
N THR A 48 -3.70 -6.26 -4.46
CA THR A 48 -3.32 -6.51 -3.07
C THR A 48 -4.49 -7.07 -2.25
N LYS A 49 -5.68 -6.52 -2.40
CA LYS A 49 -6.87 -7.00 -1.70
C LYS A 49 -7.23 -8.43 -2.09
N GLU A 50 -7.27 -8.71 -3.39
CA GLU A 50 -7.52 -10.05 -3.92
C GLU A 50 -6.46 -11.05 -3.43
N TRP A 51 -5.19 -10.66 -3.38
CA TRP A 51 -4.12 -11.49 -2.86
C TRP A 51 -4.32 -11.85 -1.38
N PHE A 52 -4.73 -10.90 -0.52
CA PHE A 52 -5.05 -11.20 0.88
C PHE A 52 -6.25 -12.15 1.02
N GLU A 53 -7.28 -12.00 0.17
CA GLU A 53 -8.43 -12.89 0.15
C GLU A 53 -8.00 -14.32 -0.19
N THR A 54 -7.20 -14.53 -1.26
CA THR A 54 -6.74 -15.87 -1.64
C THR A 54 -5.85 -16.52 -0.58
N PHE A 55 -5.05 -15.72 0.16
CA PHE A 55 -4.27 -16.23 1.27
C PHE A 55 -5.17 -16.67 2.44
N GLY A 56 -6.18 -15.87 2.77
CA GLY A 56 -7.17 -16.21 3.81
C GLY A 56 -8.02 -17.43 3.46
N ASP A 57 -8.33 -17.62 2.19
CA ASP A 57 -9.04 -18.79 1.65
C ASP A 57 -8.16 -20.04 1.57
N GLU A 58 -6.86 -19.93 1.93
CA GLU A 58 -5.85 -21.00 1.86
C GLU A 58 -5.64 -21.55 0.41
N ASP A 59 -5.99 -20.75 -0.59
CA ASP A 59 -5.75 -21.07 -2.01
C ASP A 59 -4.32 -20.67 -2.42
N LEU A 60 -3.36 -21.49 -1.98
CA LEU A 60 -1.93 -21.19 -2.18
C LEU A 60 -1.54 -21.06 -3.65
N ASP A 61 -2.14 -21.84 -4.55
CA ASP A 61 -1.83 -21.74 -5.98
C ASP A 61 -2.27 -20.41 -6.56
N ASN A 62 -3.46 -19.95 -6.20
CA ASN A 62 -3.95 -18.65 -6.60
C ASN A 62 -3.15 -17.51 -5.93
N THR A 63 -2.88 -17.62 -4.64
CA THR A 63 -2.01 -16.67 -3.91
C THR A 63 -0.66 -16.48 -4.63
N MET A 64 0.00 -17.58 -5.00
CA MET A 64 1.29 -17.54 -5.70
C MET A 64 1.19 -17.08 -7.17
N SER A 65 0.01 -17.08 -7.75
CA SER A 65 -0.22 -16.57 -9.10
C SER A 65 -0.03 -15.07 -9.23
N TYR A 66 -0.17 -14.31 -8.14
CA TYR A 66 0.06 -12.86 -8.09
C TYR A 66 1.53 -12.48 -8.16
N PHE A 67 2.46 -13.42 -7.87
CA PHE A 67 3.89 -13.17 -7.89
C PHE A 67 4.49 -13.36 -9.28
N ALA A 68 5.47 -12.53 -9.62
CA ALA A 68 6.35 -12.75 -10.77
C ALA A 68 7.19 -14.02 -10.58
N ASP A 69 7.95 -14.43 -11.60
CA ASP A 69 8.82 -15.60 -11.48
C ASP A 69 10.07 -15.31 -10.67
N GLU A 70 10.60 -14.08 -10.79
CA GLU A 70 11.73 -13.59 -9.99
C GLU A 70 11.21 -12.60 -8.96
N ILE A 71 11.39 -12.90 -7.68
CA ILE A 71 10.96 -12.09 -6.55
C ILE A 71 11.98 -12.08 -5.42
N GLU A 72 11.87 -11.06 -4.57
CA GLU A 72 12.48 -11.02 -3.25
C GLU A 72 11.40 -10.78 -2.20
N TYR A 73 11.25 -11.69 -1.25
CA TYR A 73 10.25 -11.58 -0.19
C TYR A 73 10.87 -11.72 1.19
N GLN A 74 10.58 -10.77 2.07
CA GLN A 74 11.08 -10.76 3.45
C GLN A 74 10.07 -11.41 4.39
N SER A 75 10.47 -12.48 5.08
CA SER A 75 9.63 -13.10 6.11
C SER A 75 9.55 -12.28 7.39
N ALA A 76 8.47 -12.47 8.17
CA ALA A 76 8.29 -11.85 9.49
C ALA A 76 9.20 -12.41 10.58
N PHE A 77 9.90 -13.51 10.33
CA PHE A 77 10.76 -14.14 11.34
C PHE A 77 12.10 -13.41 11.50
N TYR A 78 12.54 -13.27 12.73
CA TYR A 78 13.84 -12.68 13.04
C TYR A 78 14.99 -13.45 12.38
N GLY A 79 15.84 -12.71 11.64
CA GLY A 79 16.98 -13.28 10.94
C GLY A 79 16.60 -14.12 9.71
N GLY A 80 15.35 -14.11 9.29
CA GLY A 80 14.91 -14.78 8.06
C GLY A 80 15.58 -14.18 6.83
N PRO A 81 16.00 -15.00 5.85
CA PRO A 81 16.58 -14.54 4.59
C PRO A 81 15.51 -13.86 3.71
N LEU A 82 15.99 -13.14 2.69
CA LEU A 82 15.16 -12.84 1.53
C LEU A 82 14.88 -14.14 0.79
N MET A 83 13.62 -14.36 0.43
CA MET A 83 13.12 -15.59 -0.18
C MET A 83 12.80 -15.35 -1.65
N ASN A 84 13.13 -16.31 -2.49
CA ASN A 84 12.62 -16.40 -3.86
C ASN A 84 11.18 -16.94 -3.88
N LYS A 85 10.56 -17.06 -5.07
CA LYS A 85 9.18 -17.50 -5.23
C LYS A 85 8.90 -18.89 -4.64
N ALA A 86 9.82 -19.84 -4.83
CA ALA A 86 9.65 -21.19 -4.30
C ALA A 86 9.73 -21.22 -2.77
N GLU A 87 10.70 -20.51 -2.20
CA GLU A 87 10.85 -20.39 -0.75
C GLU A 87 9.68 -19.61 -0.11
N THR A 88 9.15 -18.59 -0.80
CA THR A 88 7.94 -17.86 -0.36
C THR A 88 6.72 -18.77 -0.35
N ARG A 89 6.59 -19.66 -1.35
CA ARG A 89 5.53 -20.66 -1.37
C ARG A 89 5.63 -21.61 -0.18
N GLU A 90 6.83 -22.10 0.15
CA GLU A 90 7.05 -22.97 1.31
C GLU A 90 6.74 -22.23 2.63
N TYR A 91 7.11 -20.95 2.72
CA TYR A 91 6.80 -20.10 3.88
C TYR A 91 5.29 -19.94 4.07
N TYR A 92 4.53 -19.70 3.01
CA TYR A 92 3.07 -19.58 3.07
C TYR A 92 2.38 -20.91 3.37
N GLN A 93 2.88 -22.00 2.76
CA GLN A 93 2.39 -23.34 3.08
C GLN A 93 2.55 -23.64 4.59
N GLY A 94 3.68 -23.25 5.17
CA GLY A 94 3.92 -23.41 6.61
C GLY A 94 2.90 -22.68 7.49
N TRP A 95 2.45 -21.50 7.06
CA TRP A 95 1.37 -20.79 7.75
C TRP A 95 0.02 -21.50 7.59
N HIS A 96 -0.34 -21.93 6.38
CA HIS A 96 -1.58 -22.68 6.12
C HIS A 96 -1.60 -24.02 6.85
N ASP A 97 -0.47 -24.73 6.94
CA ASP A 97 -0.38 -25.99 7.70
C ASP A 97 -0.54 -25.77 9.24
N ALA A 98 -0.14 -24.61 9.74
CA ALA A 98 -0.14 -24.30 11.15
C ALA A 98 -1.44 -23.66 11.65
N MET A 99 -2.22 -23.07 10.76
CA MET A 99 -3.37 -22.23 11.11
C MET A 99 -4.58 -22.60 10.28
N GLU A 100 -5.76 -22.30 10.81
CA GLU A 100 -7.06 -22.38 10.14
C GLU A 100 -7.89 -21.14 10.43
N ASN A 101 -8.93 -20.90 9.63
CA ASN A 101 -9.81 -19.73 9.74
C ASN A 101 -9.03 -18.41 9.64
N ILE A 102 -8.07 -18.36 8.74
CA ILE A 102 -7.18 -17.22 8.57
C ILE A 102 -7.95 -16.04 7.97
N ASN A 103 -7.83 -14.87 8.59
CA ASN A 103 -8.47 -13.66 8.10
C ASN A 103 -7.57 -12.44 8.29
N TYR A 104 -7.50 -11.58 7.26
CA TYR A 104 -6.83 -10.29 7.32
C TYR A 104 -7.84 -9.15 7.38
N GLU A 105 -7.79 -8.36 8.45
CA GLU A 105 -8.60 -7.14 8.60
C GLU A 105 -7.71 -5.92 8.40
N PRO A 106 -7.74 -5.27 7.22
CA PRO A 106 -6.92 -4.11 6.95
C PRO A 106 -7.41 -2.88 7.72
N GLN A 107 -6.51 -2.18 8.41
CA GLN A 107 -6.78 -0.87 9.01
C GLN A 107 -6.64 0.25 7.98
N ASN A 108 -5.69 0.11 7.06
CA ASN A 108 -5.47 1.05 5.96
C ASN A 108 -4.69 0.41 4.82
N PHE A 109 -4.76 1.07 3.65
CA PHE A 109 -3.85 0.89 2.54
C PHE A 109 -3.25 2.24 2.17
N LEU A 110 -1.94 2.27 2.01
CA LEU A 110 -1.17 3.49 1.76
C LEU A 110 -0.31 3.32 0.49
N PRO A 111 -0.20 4.37 -0.34
CA PRO A 111 0.73 4.34 -1.44
C PRO A 111 2.17 4.37 -0.94
N GLY A 112 3.03 3.59 -1.57
CA GLY A 112 4.46 3.66 -1.33
C GLY A 112 5.14 4.71 -2.22
N VAL A 113 6.37 5.04 -1.84
CA VAL A 113 7.20 6.01 -2.53
C VAL A 113 8.53 5.39 -2.91
N ASP A 114 9.09 5.87 -3.98
CA ASP A 114 10.46 5.60 -4.38
C ASP A 114 11.42 6.24 -3.36
N PRO A 115 12.38 5.49 -2.80
CA PRO A 115 13.24 5.98 -1.72
C PRO A 115 14.20 7.09 -2.14
N ASP A 116 14.57 7.17 -3.42
CA ASP A 116 15.53 8.15 -3.91
C ASP A 116 14.85 9.48 -4.30
N THR A 117 13.64 9.40 -4.84
CA THR A 117 12.91 10.57 -5.35
C THR A 117 11.79 11.06 -4.42
N GLY A 118 11.27 10.19 -3.56
CA GLY A 118 10.11 10.46 -2.72
C GLY A 118 8.78 10.51 -3.48
N LEU A 119 8.78 10.16 -4.76
CA LEU A 119 7.59 10.14 -5.61
C LEU A 119 6.83 8.82 -5.46
N LEU A 120 5.51 8.86 -5.64
CA LEU A 120 4.67 7.66 -5.64
C LEU A 120 5.11 6.70 -6.74
N ASN A 121 5.34 5.43 -6.40
CA ASN A 121 5.87 4.41 -7.29
C ASN A 121 4.92 3.24 -7.57
N GLY A 122 3.64 3.36 -7.21
CA GLY A 122 2.63 2.32 -7.41
C GLY A 122 2.69 1.17 -6.40
N SER A 123 3.66 1.13 -5.49
CA SER A 123 3.71 0.11 -4.44
C SER A 123 2.60 0.33 -3.40
N VAL A 124 2.18 -0.77 -2.75
CA VAL A 124 1.14 -0.77 -1.72
C VAL A 124 1.74 -1.14 -0.38
N ARG A 125 1.35 -0.42 0.65
CA ARG A 125 1.68 -0.69 2.04
C ARG A 125 0.39 -0.81 2.82
N THR A 126 0.33 -1.73 3.79
CA THR A 126 -0.86 -1.91 4.60
C THR A 126 -0.51 -2.25 6.03
N TYR A 127 -1.30 -1.72 6.94
CA TYR A 127 -1.37 -2.14 8.33
C TYR A 127 -2.72 -2.81 8.54
N GLY A 128 -2.72 -3.94 9.24
CA GLY A 128 -3.92 -4.67 9.55
C GLY A 128 -3.66 -5.77 10.56
N SER A 129 -4.70 -6.47 10.94
CA SER A 129 -4.60 -7.60 11.86
C SER A 129 -4.82 -8.91 11.12
N TRP A 130 -3.91 -9.86 11.32
CA TRP A 130 -4.16 -11.26 11.03
C TRP A 130 -4.81 -11.92 12.24
N SER A 131 -5.83 -12.70 11.98
CA SER A 131 -6.48 -13.55 12.99
C SER A 131 -6.68 -14.97 12.45
N GLY A 132 -6.84 -15.92 13.35
CA GLY A 132 -7.05 -17.32 13.02
C GLY A 132 -6.99 -18.22 14.23
N THR A 133 -6.86 -19.52 13.99
CA THR A 133 -6.74 -20.54 15.04
C THR A 133 -5.54 -21.42 14.76
N MET A 134 -4.68 -21.63 15.76
CA MET A 134 -3.55 -22.54 15.65
C MET A 134 -4.04 -24.00 15.69
N THR A 135 -3.78 -24.78 14.65
CA THR A 135 -4.26 -26.16 14.50
C THR A 135 -3.76 -27.10 15.61
N SER A 136 -2.51 -26.91 16.06
CA SER A 136 -1.86 -27.77 17.07
C SER A 136 -2.38 -27.56 18.49
N SER A 137 -2.96 -26.41 18.83
CA SER A 137 -3.42 -26.08 20.19
C SER A 137 -4.91 -25.72 20.28
N GLY A 138 -5.55 -25.42 19.16
CA GLY A 138 -6.91 -24.88 19.12
C GLY A 138 -7.03 -23.44 19.66
N LYS A 139 -5.89 -22.77 19.94
CA LYS A 139 -5.88 -21.41 20.48
C LYS A 139 -6.03 -20.41 19.34
N SER A 140 -6.94 -19.44 19.51
CA SER A 140 -7.09 -18.33 18.58
C SER A 140 -6.00 -17.30 18.78
N PHE A 141 -5.64 -16.60 17.71
CA PHE A 141 -4.72 -15.48 17.72
C PHE A 141 -5.30 -14.27 17.00
N GLU A 142 -4.79 -13.10 17.34
CA GLU A 142 -4.93 -11.86 16.60
C GLU A 142 -3.63 -11.08 16.76
N GLY A 143 -3.07 -10.58 15.67
CA GLY A 143 -1.82 -9.85 15.69
C GLY A 143 -1.75 -8.76 14.62
N LEU A 144 -1.19 -7.61 15.00
CA LEU A 144 -0.97 -6.49 14.09
C LEU A 144 0.22 -6.78 13.18
N TRP A 145 0.01 -6.59 11.89
CA TRP A 145 1.02 -6.78 10.85
C TRP A 145 1.12 -5.56 9.94
N TYR A 146 2.32 -5.33 9.44
CA TYR A 146 2.61 -4.44 8.34
C TYR A 146 3.08 -5.26 7.14
N HIS A 147 2.55 -4.95 5.95
CA HIS A 147 2.99 -5.52 4.68
C HIS A 147 3.39 -4.43 3.71
N TYR A 148 4.35 -4.72 2.86
CA TYR A 148 4.66 -3.91 1.69
C TYR A 148 4.75 -4.79 0.47
N LEU A 149 4.23 -4.29 -0.66
CA LEU A 149 4.25 -4.98 -1.94
C LEU A 149 4.68 -4.00 -3.03
N THR A 150 5.61 -4.42 -3.86
CA THR A 150 6.07 -3.70 -5.04
C THR A 150 5.77 -4.54 -6.27
N PHE A 151 5.34 -3.90 -7.35
CA PHE A 151 4.79 -4.56 -8.51
C PHE A 151 5.59 -4.21 -9.76
N ASP A 152 5.58 -5.12 -10.74
CA ASP A 152 6.03 -4.86 -12.10
C ASP A 152 4.95 -4.13 -12.92
N GLU A 153 5.25 -3.84 -14.19
CA GLU A 153 4.34 -3.18 -15.13
C GLU A 153 3.07 -3.99 -15.43
N ASN A 154 3.13 -5.32 -15.24
CA ASN A 154 2.01 -6.25 -15.44
C ASN A 154 1.16 -6.44 -14.18
N GLY A 155 1.50 -5.79 -13.06
CA GLY A 155 0.83 -5.95 -11.78
C GLY A 155 1.22 -7.22 -11.03
N LYS A 156 2.36 -7.84 -11.36
CA LYS A 156 2.89 -8.97 -10.58
C LYS A 156 3.75 -8.45 -9.44
N ILE A 157 3.63 -9.08 -8.28
CA ILE A 157 4.46 -8.78 -7.11
C ILE A 157 5.89 -9.24 -7.38
N ILE A 158 6.83 -8.29 -7.33
CA ILE A 158 8.27 -8.56 -7.53
C ILE A 158 9.08 -8.42 -6.25
N ASN A 159 8.56 -7.67 -5.28
CA ASN A 159 9.18 -7.52 -3.98
C ASN A 159 8.11 -7.30 -2.93
N GLY A 160 8.28 -7.90 -1.76
CA GLY A 160 7.35 -7.77 -0.66
C GLY A 160 7.94 -8.21 0.67
N GLY A 161 7.14 -8.09 1.70
CA GLY A 161 7.54 -8.59 3.02
C GLY A 161 6.53 -8.28 4.10
N ASP A 162 6.71 -9.04 5.18
CA ASP A 162 5.89 -9.04 6.37
C ASP A 162 6.68 -8.52 7.56
N PHE A 163 6.05 -7.70 8.37
CA PHE A 163 6.59 -7.27 9.66
C PHE A 163 5.52 -7.38 10.73
N GLY A 164 5.80 -8.21 11.72
CA GLY A 164 4.95 -8.45 12.88
C GLY A 164 5.71 -9.25 13.92
N ASP A 165 5.11 -9.47 15.07
CA ASP A 165 5.70 -10.32 16.11
C ASP A 165 5.34 -11.80 15.89
N ALA A 166 5.86 -12.39 14.79
CA ALA A 166 5.62 -13.79 14.45
C ALA A 166 6.08 -14.75 15.56
N THR A 167 7.21 -14.47 16.20
CA THR A 167 7.75 -15.29 17.29
C THR A 167 6.85 -15.22 18.52
N GLY A 168 6.46 -14.02 18.94
CA GLY A 168 5.55 -13.82 20.06
C GLY A 168 4.19 -14.45 19.82
N LEU A 169 3.65 -14.34 18.60
CA LEU A 169 2.41 -15.00 18.22
C LEU A 169 2.51 -16.52 18.41
N ILE A 170 3.51 -17.16 17.79
CA ILE A 170 3.68 -18.62 17.89
C ILE A 170 3.86 -19.08 19.34
N MET A 171 4.64 -18.33 20.13
CA MET A 171 4.84 -18.66 21.55
C MET A 171 3.54 -18.52 22.38
N SER A 172 2.69 -17.55 22.07
CA SER A 172 1.43 -17.30 22.78
C SER A 172 0.36 -18.39 22.55
N VAL A 173 0.39 -19.01 21.37
CA VAL A 173 -0.63 -19.99 20.94
C VAL A 173 -0.14 -21.44 20.92
N LYS A 174 1.10 -21.70 21.35
CA LYS A 174 1.60 -23.08 21.47
C LYS A 174 0.74 -23.90 22.45
N PRO A 175 0.69 -25.25 22.30
CA PRO A 175 0.05 -26.12 23.28
C PRO A 175 0.57 -25.86 24.70
N ASP A 176 -0.29 -26.06 25.70
CA ASP A 176 0.13 -26.01 27.11
C ASP A 176 1.11 -27.17 27.40
N GLU A 177 2.14 -26.88 28.16
CA GLU A 177 3.07 -27.92 28.60
C GLU A 177 2.32 -28.82 29.65
N GLU A 178 2.32 -30.14 29.44
CA GLU A 178 1.75 -31.11 30.37
C GLU A 178 2.63 -31.24 31.61
#